data_0204e5d8965e5394c50b85be7dceb746
#
_entry.id   0204e5d8965e5394c50b85be7dceb746
#
_cell.length_a   1.000
_cell.length_b   1.000
_cell.length_c   1.000
_cell.angle_alpha   90.00
_cell.angle_beta   90.00
_cell.angle_gamma   90.00
#
_symmetry.space_group_name_H-M   'P 1'
#
loop_
_entity.id
_entity.type
_entity.pdbx_description
1 polymer ?
#
loop_
_entity_poly.entity_id
_entity_poly.type
_entity_poly.pdbx_seq_one_letter_code
_entity_poly.pdbx_strand_id
1 'polypeptide(L)'
;MSKNSPSNTYKTNNYSSDKWQERIAQIAYRFNRQYQNQKFALPEEIEAMPIFQEWINGRLNDRIVSPFWEIAQPQKNQHCLDIGCGFSFLIYPWRDWQAFFYGQEISNIAKDTLNSRGSQLNSKLFKGVELGPAHHLNYPEDQFDLVIATGFSCYFPLEYWQAVLIEVKRVLKPGGNFVFDILNSEQPLAEDWAVLETYLGAEVFLEPISEWEKIIKAGGGKIVKQQLGELFELYKVRF
;
A
#
# COMPACT_ATOMS: atom_id res chain seq x y z
N MET A 1 -27.17 -42.11 21.51
CA MET A 1 -26.58 -42.07 20.16
C MET A 1 -26.11 -40.63 19.91
N SER A 2 -24.86 -40.38 20.16
CA SER A 2 -24.23 -39.07 20.01
C SER A 2 -23.70 -38.94 18.59
N LYS A 3 -24.12 -37.91 17.86
CA LYS A 3 -23.60 -37.61 16.51
C LYS A 3 -22.39 -36.68 16.68
N ASN A 4 -21.19 -37.21 16.42
CA ASN A 4 -19.99 -36.45 16.27
C ASN A 4 -20.05 -35.64 14.96
N SER A 5 -20.00 -34.34 15.06
CA SER A 5 -19.72 -33.44 13.93
C SER A 5 -18.21 -33.42 13.68
N PRO A 6 -17.73 -33.45 12.44
CA PRO A 6 -16.31 -33.36 12.15
C PRO A 6 -15.83 -31.91 12.34
N SER A 7 -14.85 -31.72 13.18
CA SER A 7 -14.11 -30.49 13.34
C SER A 7 -13.31 -30.20 12.06
N ASN A 8 -13.71 -29.18 11.35
CA ASN A 8 -13.01 -28.67 10.17
C ASN A 8 -11.77 -27.87 10.65
N THR A 9 -10.66 -28.55 10.84
CA THR A 9 -9.37 -27.93 11.10
C THR A 9 -8.85 -27.34 9.80
N TYR A 10 -9.11 -26.07 9.56
CA TYR A 10 -8.38 -25.32 8.56
C TYR A 10 -6.90 -25.32 8.97
N LYS A 11 -6.08 -26.01 8.18
CA LYS A 11 -4.63 -25.89 8.25
C LYS A 11 -4.27 -24.45 7.87
N THR A 12 -4.08 -23.61 8.86
CA THR A 12 -3.35 -22.34 8.69
C THR A 12 -1.96 -22.71 8.17
N ASN A 13 -1.70 -22.42 6.92
CA ASN A 13 -0.35 -22.42 6.39
C ASN A 13 0.43 -21.40 7.22
N ASN A 14 1.27 -21.90 8.13
CA ASN A 14 2.32 -21.14 8.79
C ASN A 14 3.35 -20.72 7.72
N TYR A 15 3.02 -19.70 6.92
CA TYR A 15 4.06 -18.86 6.35
C TYR A 15 4.70 -18.17 7.54
N SER A 16 5.94 -18.52 7.83
CA SER A 16 6.62 -18.09 9.04
C SER A 16 6.51 -16.56 9.14
N SER A 17 5.78 -16.09 10.13
CA SER A 17 5.61 -14.67 10.45
C SER A 17 6.95 -13.94 10.58
N ASP A 18 8.02 -14.67 10.81
CA ASP A 18 9.36 -14.18 11.04
C ASP A 18 10.07 -13.69 9.76
N LYS A 19 9.74 -14.24 8.58
CA LYS A 19 10.44 -13.92 7.31
C LYS A 19 10.35 -12.45 6.94
N TRP A 20 9.23 -11.79 7.24
CA TRP A 20 8.97 -10.41 6.85
C TRP A 20 9.05 -9.39 7.98
N GLN A 21 9.09 -9.85 9.24
CA GLN A 21 9.02 -8.98 10.42
C GLN A 21 10.14 -7.95 10.47
N GLU A 22 11.36 -8.37 10.21
CA GLU A 22 12.52 -7.48 10.23
C GLU A 22 12.39 -6.39 9.16
N ARG A 23 11.98 -6.77 7.93
CA ARG A 23 11.77 -5.85 6.83
C ARG A 23 10.64 -4.86 7.12
N ILE A 24 9.51 -5.34 7.63
CA ILE A 24 8.37 -4.52 8.02
C ILE A 24 8.79 -3.51 9.09
N ALA A 25 9.53 -3.95 10.10
CA ALA A 25 10.04 -3.07 11.16
C ALA A 25 10.99 -2.00 10.62
N GLN A 26 11.88 -2.35 9.68
CA GLN A 26 12.78 -1.41 9.01
C GLN A 26 11.99 -0.34 8.24
N ILE A 27 11.02 -0.74 7.43
CA ILE A 27 10.21 0.19 6.64
C ILE A 27 9.34 1.06 7.57
N ALA A 28 8.70 0.47 8.59
CA ALA A 28 7.94 1.22 9.58
C ALA A 28 8.80 2.27 10.28
N TYR A 29 10.04 1.92 10.67
CA TYR A 29 10.99 2.85 11.29
C TYR A 29 11.35 4.00 10.35
N ARG A 30 11.66 3.72 9.08
CA ARG A 30 11.97 4.73 8.06
C ARG A 30 10.83 5.75 7.94
N PHE A 31 9.57 5.29 7.80
CA PHE A 31 8.41 6.17 7.66
C PHE A 31 8.06 6.89 8.96
N ASN A 32 8.19 6.24 10.12
CA ASN A 32 8.00 6.89 11.42
C ASN A 32 8.91 8.10 11.59
N ARG A 33 10.19 8.00 11.17
CA ARG A 33 11.12 9.14 11.19
C ARG A 33 10.64 10.29 10.32
N GLN A 34 10.18 9.99 9.11
CA GLN A 34 9.66 11.01 8.20
C GLN A 34 8.40 11.67 8.76
N TYR A 35 7.46 10.89 9.30
CA TYR A 35 6.22 11.41 9.87
C TYR A 35 6.43 12.25 11.13
N GLN A 36 7.54 12.04 11.82
CA GLN A 36 7.99 12.87 12.95
C GLN A 36 8.86 14.05 12.53
N ASN A 37 9.04 14.30 11.24
CA ASN A 37 9.94 15.34 10.71
C ASN A 37 11.38 15.23 11.24
N GLN A 38 11.86 14.01 11.49
CA GLN A 38 13.24 13.81 11.90
C GLN A 38 14.17 14.07 10.73
N LYS A 39 15.28 14.76 11.01
CA LYS A 39 16.32 14.99 9.99
C LYS A 39 17.03 13.69 9.64
N PHE A 40 17.29 13.51 8.36
CA PHE A 40 18.17 12.47 7.84
C PHE A 40 19.56 13.10 7.67
N ALA A 41 20.59 12.46 8.26
CA ALA A 41 21.97 12.86 8.01
C ALA A 41 22.44 12.13 6.76
N LEU A 42 22.55 12.86 5.66
CA LEU A 42 22.93 12.32 4.35
C LEU A 42 24.30 12.85 3.93
N PRO A 43 25.06 12.10 3.11
CA PRO A 43 26.27 12.60 2.46
C PRO A 43 25.97 13.80 1.55
N GLU A 44 26.94 14.71 1.39
CA GLU A 44 26.78 15.91 0.56
C GLU A 44 26.42 15.57 -0.90
N GLU A 45 26.99 14.51 -1.45
CA GLU A 45 26.67 14.02 -2.80
C GLU A 45 25.20 13.61 -2.97
N ILE A 46 24.57 13.05 -1.93
CA ILE A 46 23.15 12.69 -1.94
C ILE A 46 22.28 13.93 -1.79
N GLU A 47 22.66 14.84 -0.89
CA GLU A 47 21.97 16.13 -0.73
C GLU A 47 22.03 17.01 -1.98
N ALA A 48 23.09 16.86 -2.81
CA ALA A 48 23.23 17.56 -4.07
C ALA A 48 22.39 16.94 -5.22
N MET A 49 21.85 15.73 -5.07
CA MET A 49 21.03 15.10 -6.10
C MET A 49 19.74 15.90 -6.37
N PRO A 50 19.35 16.12 -7.64
CA PRO A 50 18.10 16.81 -7.96
C PRO A 50 16.87 16.18 -7.30
N ILE A 51 16.77 14.84 -7.25
CA ILE A 51 15.67 14.14 -6.62
C ILE A 51 15.57 14.43 -5.12
N PHE A 52 16.69 14.55 -4.40
CA PHE A 52 16.69 14.92 -2.99
C PHE A 52 16.16 16.34 -2.80
N GLN A 53 16.58 17.30 -3.64
CA GLN A 53 16.10 18.67 -3.59
C GLN A 53 14.60 18.78 -3.88
N GLU A 54 14.08 17.95 -4.78
CA GLU A 54 12.65 17.87 -5.04
C GLU A 54 11.90 17.21 -3.87
N TRP A 55 12.49 16.19 -3.23
CA TRP A 55 11.91 15.53 -2.07
C TRP A 55 11.75 16.46 -0.87
N ILE A 56 12.80 17.19 -0.49
CA ILE A 56 12.75 18.08 0.69
C ILE A 56 11.81 19.27 0.52
N ASN A 57 11.57 19.72 -0.71
CA ASN A 57 10.64 20.83 -0.99
C ASN A 57 9.22 20.35 -1.39
N GLY A 58 8.96 19.06 -1.34
CA GLY A 58 7.66 18.44 -1.61
C GLY A 58 7.30 18.28 -3.09
N ARG A 59 8.08 18.82 -4.03
CA ARG A 59 7.77 18.75 -5.47
C ARG A 59 7.82 17.32 -6.01
N LEU A 60 8.67 16.46 -5.43
CA LEU A 60 8.76 15.05 -5.85
C LEU A 60 7.43 14.33 -5.68
N ASN A 61 6.72 14.57 -4.57
CA ASN A 61 5.43 13.93 -4.31
C ASN A 61 4.40 14.25 -5.40
N ASP A 62 4.37 15.48 -5.91
CA ASP A 62 3.44 15.89 -6.97
C ASP A 62 3.73 15.17 -8.30
N ARG A 63 5.00 14.80 -8.53
CA ARG A 63 5.44 14.11 -9.75
C ARG A 63 5.19 12.61 -9.72
N ILE A 64 5.38 11.97 -8.56
CA ILE A 64 5.34 10.50 -8.43
C ILE A 64 4.04 9.97 -7.83
N VAL A 65 3.08 10.84 -7.50
CA VAL A 65 1.79 10.42 -6.96
C VAL A 65 1.07 9.47 -7.93
N SER A 66 0.47 8.43 -7.38
CA SER A 66 -0.39 7.50 -8.12
C SER A 66 -1.86 7.83 -7.89
N PRO A 67 -2.50 8.60 -8.78
CA PRO A 67 -3.88 9.03 -8.60
C PRO A 67 -4.87 7.89 -8.90
N PHE A 68 -4.98 6.93 -7.98
CA PHE A 68 -5.80 5.71 -8.16
C PHE A 68 -7.24 6.01 -8.58
N TRP A 69 -7.78 7.17 -8.19
CA TRP A 69 -9.14 7.60 -8.53
C TRP A 69 -9.37 7.86 -10.03
N GLU A 70 -8.32 8.05 -10.82
CA GLU A 70 -8.43 8.19 -12.28
C GLU A 70 -8.77 6.86 -12.96
N ILE A 71 -8.43 5.74 -12.34
CA ILE A 71 -8.71 4.40 -12.88
C ILE A 71 -9.75 3.60 -12.09
N ALA A 72 -9.97 3.94 -10.84
CA ALA A 72 -11.00 3.31 -10.01
C ALA A 72 -11.55 4.28 -8.98
N GLN A 73 -12.34 5.24 -9.44
CA GLN A 73 -12.95 6.23 -8.57
C GLN A 73 -13.89 5.56 -7.55
N PRO A 74 -13.71 5.83 -6.24
CA PRO A 74 -14.62 5.36 -5.21
C PRO A 74 -16.04 5.88 -5.46
N GLN A 75 -17.05 5.05 -5.23
CA GLN A 75 -18.44 5.41 -5.41
C GLN A 75 -19.16 5.49 -4.07
N LYS A 76 -20.25 6.25 -4.05
CA LYS A 76 -21.09 6.42 -2.85
C LYS A 76 -21.45 5.07 -2.21
N ASN A 77 -21.27 5.00 -0.90
CA ASN A 77 -21.53 3.83 -0.05
C ASN A 77 -20.62 2.61 -0.32
N GLN A 78 -19.65 2.68 -1.21
CA GLN A 78 -18.64 1.62 -1.32
C GLN A 78 -17.77 1.55 -0.07
N HIS A 79 -17.35 0.35 0.29
CA HIS A 79 -16.35 0.08 1.32
C HIS A 79 -14.99 -0.01 0.64
N CYS A 80 -14.09 0.89 0.99
CA CYS A 80 -12.76 1.01 0.43
C CYS A 80 -11.71 0.75 1.51
N LEU A 81 -10.73 -0.10 1.25
CA LEU A 81 -9.56 -0.31 2.11
C LEU A 81 -8.34 0.33 1.46
N ASP A 82 -7.61 1.13 2.22
CA ASP A 82 -6.32 1.69 1.83
C ASP A 82 -5.20 1.04 2.64
N ILE A 83 -4.36 0.27 1.98
CA ILE A 83 -3.23 -0.46 2.57
C ILE A 83 -1.98 0.40 2.43
N GLY A 84 -1.25 0.60 3.52
CA GLY A 84 -0.11 1.51 3.56
C GLY A 84 -0.56 2.96 3.38
N CYS A 85 -1.69 3.32 3.99
CA CYS A 85 -2.38 4.59 3.74
C CYS A 85 -1.58 5.84 4.17
N GLY A 86 -0.52 5.70 4.98
CA GLY A 86 0.25 6.85 5.46
C GLY A 86 -0.67 7.95 6.00
N PHE A 87 -0.57 9.16 5.42
CA PHE A 87 -1.45 10.28 5.72
C PHE A 87 -2.47 10.59 4.61
N SER A 88 -2.66 9.71 3.64
CA SER A 88 -3.53 9.93 2.47
C SER A 88 -4.95 10.36 2.85
N PHE A 89 -5.49 9.85 3.97
CA PHE A 89 -6.81 10.23 4.45
C PHE A 89 -6.97 11.71 4.80
N LEU A 90 -5.88 12.45 5.04
CA LEU A 90 -5.95 13.90 5.30
C LEU A 90 -6.23 14.72 4.05
N ILE A 91 -5.98 14.15 2.86
CA ILE A 91 -6.09 14.83 1.58
C ILE A 91 -7.22 14.30 0.69
N TYR A 92 -7.89 13.23 1.09
CA TYR A 92 -8.95 12.63 0.29
C TYR A 92 -10.17 13.54 0.14
N PRO A 93 -10.77 13.62 -1.06
CA PRO A 93 -11.97 14.39 -1.32
C PRO A 93 -13.23 13.66 -0.82
N TRP A 94 -13.38 13.51 0.47
CA TRP A 94 -14.45 12.76 1.14
C TRP A 94 -15.86 13.11 0.68
N ARG A 95 -16.10 14.41 0.40
CA ARG A 95 -17.42 14.90 -0.01
C ARG A 95 -17.82 14.40 -1.38
N ASP A 96 -16.83 14.29 -2.28
CA ASP A 96 -17.09 13.93 -3.66
C ASP A 96 -17.34 12.43 -3.79
N TRP A 97 -16.59 11.63 -3.06
CA TRP A 97 -16.72 10.16 -3.14
C TRP A 97 -17.87 9.60 -2.31
N GLN A 98 -18.10 10.11 -1.12
CA GLN A 98 -19.10 9.59 -0.17
C GLN A 98 -18.98 8.07 0.08
N ALA A 99 -17.77 7.54 -0.04
CA ALA A 99 -17.40 6.16 0.23
C ALA A 99 -16.92 5.98 1.67
N PHE A 100 -17.00 4.76 2.19
CA PHE A 100 -16.47 4.41 3.51
C PHE A 100 -15.02 3.96 3.37
N PHE A 101 -14.11 4.56 4.11
CA PHE A 101 -12.69 4.24 4.07
C PHE A 101 -12.19 3.63 5.36
N TYR A 102 -11.48 2.53 5.20
CA TYR A 102 -10.74 1.77 6.20
C TYR A 102 -9.27 1.84 5.83
N GLY A 103 -8.37 1.87 6.80
CA GLY A 103 -6.93 1.84 6.55
C GLY A 103 -6.24 0.70 7.26
N GLN A 104 -5.16 0.20 6.69
CA GLN A 104 -4.18 -0.63 7.39
C GLN A 104 -2.78 -0.10 7.13
N GLU A 105 -1.99 0.07 8.20
CA GLU A 105 -0.73 0.79 8.16
C GLU A 105 0.30 0.11 9.08
N ILE A 106 1.56 0.05 8.68
CA ILE A 106 2.66 -0.47 9.52
C ILE A 106 3.25 0.59 10.45
N SER A 107 3.08 1.88 10.11
CA SER A 107 3.50 3.00 10.95
C SER A 107 2.50 3.24 12.08
N ASN A 108 2.93 3.04 13.31
CA ASN A 108 2.12 3.42 14.48
C ASN A 108 1.88 4.94 14.55
N ILE A 109 2.84 5.76 14.10
CA ILE A 109 2.72 7.22 14.08
C ILE A 109 1.59 7.65 13.14
N ALA A 110 1.55 7.12 11.92
CA ALA A 110 0.49 7.44 10.97
C ALA A 110 -0.87 6.95 11.47
N LYS A 111 -0.97 5.69 11.92
CA LYS A 111 -2.20 5.11 12.49
C LYS A 111 -2.72 5.95 13.66
N ASP A 112 -1.89 6.25 14.66
CA ASP A 112 -2.32 6.98 15.86
C ASP A 112 -2.71 8.43 15.52
N THR A 113 -1.99 9.07 14.61
CA THR A 113 -2.32 10.42 14.13
C THR A 113 -3.68 10.44 13.42
N LEU A 114 -3.93 9.52 12.50
CA LEU A 114 -5.19 9.46 11.77
C LEU A 114 -6.37 9.13 12.69
N ASN A 115 -6.22 8.15 13.59
CA ASN A 115 -7.29 7.76 14.50
C ASN A 115 -7.60 8.87 15.51
N SER A 116 -6.61 9.61 16.00
CA SER A 116 -6.85 10.77 16.89
C SER A 116 -7.56 11.93 16.18
N ARG A 117 -7.35 12.08 14.86
CA ARG A 117 -7.98 13.11 14.01
C ARG A 117 -9.29 12.64 13.37
N GLY A 118 -9.73 11.42 13.63
CA GLY A 118 -10.90 10.82 12.97
C GLY A 118 -12.17 11.67 13.06
N SER A 119 -12.37 12.42 14.16
CA SER A 119 -13.48 13.37 14.29
C SER A 119 -13.35 14.61 13.40
N GLN A 120 -12.12 14.99 13.02
CA GLN A 120 -11.83 16.13 12.13
C GLN A 120 -11.87 15.70 10.65
N LEU A 121 -11.55 14.43 10.38
CA LEU A 121 -11.89 13.77 9.13
C LEU A 121 -13.40 13.62 9.06
N ASN A 122 -13.96 13.20 7.97
CA ASN A 122 -15.38 12.92 7.90
C ASN A 122 -15.71 11.67 8.74
N SER A 123 -16.15 11.84 10.02
CA SER A 123 -16.36 10.75 10.99
C SER A 123 -17.39 9.70 10.55
N LYS A 124 -18.25 10.01 9.57
CA LYS A 124 -19.20 9.05 9.00
C LYS A 124 -18.54 8.15 7.95
N LEU A 125 -17.61 8.68 7.21
CA LEU A 125 -16.96 7.99 6.08
C LEU A 125 -15.62 7.36 6.47
N PHE A 126 -14.86 7.97 7.39
CA PHE A 126 -13.64 7.39 7.96
C PHE A 126 -13.98 6.33 8.99
N LYS A 127 -13.46 5.12 8.82
CA LYS A 127 -13.76 3.94 9.66
C LYS A 127 -12.60 3.51 10.56
N GLY A 128 -11.50 4.26 10.53
CA GLY A 128 -10.30 3.99 11.31
C GLY A 128 -9.18 3.33 10.52
N VAL A 129 -8.03 3.26 11.16
CA VAL A 129 -6.81 2.63 10.65
C VAL A 129 -6.35 1.56 11.64
N GLU A 130 -6.16 0.34 11.14
CA GLU A 130 -5.60 -0.78 11.89
C GLU A 130 -4.07 -0.82 11.74
N LEU A 131 -3.36 -1.26 12.78
CA LEU A 131 -1.93 -1.51 12.69
C LEU A 131 -1.70 -2.94 12.19
N GLY A 132 -0.99 -3.07 11.07
CA GLY A 132 -0.68 -4.39 10.53
C GLY A 132 -0.05 -4.35 9.15
N PRO A 133 0.60 -5.47 8.75
CA PRO A 133 1.23 -5.60 7.45
C PRO A 133 0.23 -5.96 6.35
N ALA A 134 0.58 -5.65 5.10
CA ALA A 134 -0.29 -5.87 3.95
C ALA A 134 -0.55 -7.37 3.64
N HIS A 135 0.36 -8.27 4.02
CA HIS A 135 0.21 -9.71 3.81
C HIS A 135 -0.66 -10.42 4.87
N HIS A 136 -1.20 -9.66 5.83
CA HIS A 136 -2.16 -10.14 6.83
C HIS A 136 -3.13 -9.01 7.18
N LEU A 137 -4.29 -9.01 6.52
CA LEU A 137 -5.29 -7.97 6.67
C LEU A 137 -6.26 -8.29 7.81
N ASN A 138 -6.42 -7.36 8.75
CA ASN A 138 -7.27 -7.50 9.94
C ASN A 138 -8.77 -7.29 9.63
N TYR A 139 -9.21 -7.74 8.46
CA TYR A 139 -10.57 -7.55 7.97
C TYR A 139 -11.19 -8.89 7.54
N PRO A 140 -12.51 -9.07 7.64
CA PRO A 140 -13.18 -10.28 7.18
C PRO A 140 -13.15 -10.43 5.66
N GLU A 141 -13.52 -11.63 5.18
CA GLU A 141 -13.71 -11.93 3.77
C GLU A 141 -14.84 -11.07 3.17
N ASP A 142 -14.78 -10.82 1.87
CA ASP A 142 -15.84 -10.17 1.07
C ASP A 142 -16.34 -8.83 1.63
N GLN A 143 -15.46 -8.06 2.28
CA GLN A 143 -15.86 -6.79 2.90
C GLN A 143 -15.78 -5.60 1.93
N PHE A 144 -14.80 -5.55 1.03
CA PHE A 144 -14.46 -4.35 0.29
C PHE A 144 -14.88 -4.39 -1.18
N ASP A 145 -15.36 -3.26 -1.66
CA ASP A 145 -15.66 -3.03 -3.09
C ASP A 145 -14.39 -2.57 -3.85
N LEU A 146 -13.49 -1.90 -3.14
CA LEU A 146 -12.23 -1.37 -3.64
C LEU A 146 -11.13 -1.54 -2.58
N VAL A 147 -10.00 -2.10 -2.98
CA VAL A 147 -8.76 -2.11 -2.20
C VAL A 147 -7.72 -1.27 -2.94
N ILE A 148 -6.98 -0.45 -2.21
CA ILE A 148 -5.97 0.47 -2.71
C ILE A 148 -4.65 0.15 -2.01
N ALA A 149 -3.53 0.19 -2.76
CA ALA A 149 -2.19 0.01 -2.21
C ALA A 149 -1.20 0.79 -3.07
N THR A 150 -0.93 2.06 -2.74
CA THR A 150 -0.06 2.93 -3.52
C THR A 150 1.12 3.45 -2.73
N GLY A 151 2.27 3.65 -3.41
CA GLY A 151 3.46 4.28 -2.86
C GLY A 151 4.35 3.37 -2.01
N PHE A 152 4.13 2.05 -1.99
CA PHE A 152 4.98 1.17 -1.19
C PHE A 152 5.36 -0.16 -1.85
N SER A 153 4.98 -0.40 -3.10
CA SER A 153 5.25 -1.66 -3.79
C SER A 153 6.73 -2.02 -3.81
N CYS A 154 7.58 -1.04 -4.00
CA CYS A 154 9.03 -1.21 -4.14
C CYS A 154 9.76 -1.60 -2.85
N TYR A 155 9.15 -1.49 -1.68
CA TYR A 155 9.83 -1.81 -0.42
C TYR A 155 9.81 -3.29 -0.06
N PHE A 156 9.11 -4.12 -0.83
CA PHE A 156 8.97 -5.54 -0.57
C PHE A 156 9.18 -6.36 -1.84
N PRO A 157 9.82 -7.56 -1.73
CA PRO A 157 10.03 -8.43 -2.88
C PRO A 157 8.72 -9.06 -3.39
N LEU A 158 8.76 -9.63 -4.60
CA LEU A 158 7.59 -10.25 -5.24
C LEU A 158 6.91 -11.35 -4.40
N GLU A 159 7.69 -12.13 -3.64
CA GLU A 159 7.12 -13.18 -2.77
C GLU A 159 6.24 -12.60 -1.65
N TYR A 160 6.57 -11.42 -1.14
CA TYR A 160 5.71 -10.71 -0.20
C TYR A 160 4.40 -10.31 -0.89
N TRP A 161 4.49 -9.78 -2.11
CA TRP A 161 3.33 -9.36 -2.89
C TRP A 161 2.42 -10.52 -3.31
N GLN A 162 2.96 -11.72 -3.52
CA GLN A 162 2.12 -12.91 -3.70
C GLN A 162 1.22 -13.17 -2.48
N ALA A 163 1.76 -13.00 -1.27
CA ALA A 163 0.96 -13.11 -0.04
C ALA A 163 -0.05 -11.95 0.10
N VAL A 164 0.35 -10.72 -0.26
CA VAL A 164 -0.57 -9.56 -0.30
C VAL A 164 -1.73 -9.80 -1.26
N LEU A 165 -1.47 -10.31 -2.47
CA LEU A 165 -2.53 -10.60 -3.46
C LEU A 165 -3.54 -11.64 -2.96
N ILE A 166 -3.10 -12.63 -2.18
CA ILE A 166 -4.01 -13.61 -1.54
C ILE A 166 -4.94 -12.91 -0.53
N GLU A 167 -4.39 -12.06 0.32
CA GLU A 167 -5.17 -11.33 1.32
C GLU A 167 -6.11 -10.31 0.68
N VAL A 168 -5.63 -9.57 -0.32
CA VAL A 168 -6.46 -8.63 -1.09
C VAL A 168 -7.64 -9.34 -1.73
N LYS A 169 -7.40 -10.48 -2.38
CA LYS A 169 -8.47 -11.30 -2.96
C LYS A 169 -9.46 -11.78 -1.91
N ARG A 170 -8.99 -12.17 -0.72
CA ARG A 170 -9.84 -12.64 0.37
C ARG A 170 -10.80 -11.55 0.87
N VAL A 171 -10.30 -10.33 1.04
CA VAL A 171 -11.11 -9.24 1.61
C VAL A 171 -11.96 -8.51 0.56
N LEU A 172 -11.68 -8.67 -0.72
CA LEU A 172 -12.48 -8.12 -1.81
C LEU A 172 -13.78 -8.92 -1.99
N LYS A 173 -14.88 -8.20 -2.16
CA LYS A 173 -16.14 -8.79 -2.64
C LYS A 173 -15.96 -9.39 -4.03
N PRO A 174 -16.75 -10.41 -4.40
CA PRO A 174 -16.78 -10.90 -5.77
C PRO A 174 -16.99 -9.75 -6.78
N GLY A 175 -16.05 -9.60 -7.73
CA GLY A 175 -16.05 -8.51 -8.71
C GLY A 175 -15.54 -7.15 -8.20
N GLY A 176 -15.04 -7.08 -6.97
CA GLY A 176 -14.34 -5.93 -6.43
C GLY A 176 -13.06 -5.61 -7.21
N ASN A 177 -12.52 -4.42 -6.99
CA ASN A 177 -11.34 -3.96 -7.69
C ASN A 177 -10.18 -3.79 -6.72
N PHE A 178 -8.98 -4.17 -7.14
CA PHE A 178 -7.72 -3.81 -6.51
C PHE A 178 -6.99 -2.79 -7.39
N VAL A 179 -6.59 -1.68 -6.79
CA VAL A 179 -5.78 -0.64 -7.46
C VAL A 179 -4.49 -0.48 -6.68
N PHE A 180 -3.38 -0.67 -7.34
CA PHE A 180 -2.07 -0.51 -6.73
C PHE A 180 -1.06 -0.03 -7.75
N ASP A 181 0.03 0.53 -7.27
CA ASP A 181 1.11 0.96 -8.13
C ASP A 181 2.32 0.03 -8.02
N ILE A 182 3.10 0.00 -9.07
CA ILE A 182 4.34 -0.74 -9.19
C ILE A 182 5.44 0.24 -9.58
N LEU A 183 6.57 0.21 -8.89
CA LEU A 183 7.75 0.94 -9.33
C LEU A 183 8.17 0.40 -10.71
N ASN A 184 8.18 1.26 -11.72
CA ASN A 184 8.64 0.90 -13.05
C ASN A 184 10.14 1.13 -13.17
N SER A 185 10.92 0.06 -13.13
CA SER A 185 12.37 0.10 -13.19
C SER A 185 12.95 0.67 -14.50
N GLU A 186 12.12 0.80 -15.54
CA GLU A 186 12.52 1.39 -16.84
C GLU A 186 12.38 2.93 -16.85
N GLN A 187 11.76 3.52 -15.83
CA GLN A 187 11.62 4.96 -15.74
C GLN A 187 12.95 5.63 -15.36
N PRO A 188 13.26 6.81 -15.93
CA PRO A 188 14.51 7.51 -15.65
C PRO A 188 14.75 7.86 -14.18
N LEU A 189 13.68 8.02 -13.40
CA LEU A 189 13.76 8.34 -11.96
C LEU A 189 14.01 7.11 -11.08
N ALA A 190 13.92 5.88 -11.61
CA ALA A 190 13.92 4.67 -10.79
C ALA A 190 15.25 4.46 -10.03
N GLU A 191 16.38 4.70 -10.69
CA GLU A 191 17.70 4.55 -10.06
C GLU A 191 17.93 5.63 -9.00
N ASP A 192 17.65 6.90 -9.32
CA ASP A 192 17.78 8.00 -8.37
C ASP A 192 16.86 7.81 -7.15
N TRP A 193 15.64 7.31 -7.38
CA TRP A 193 14.71 6.92 -6.31
C TRP A 193 15.29 5.82 -5.42
N ALA A 194 15.85 4.76 -6.02
CA ALA A 194 16.46 3.66 -5.28
C ALA A 194 17.64 4.12 -4.42
N VAL A 195 18.49 4.99 -4.97
CA VAL A 195 19.60 5.60 -4.22
C VAL A 195 19.07 6.43 -3.05
N LEU A 196 18.13 7.33 -3.30
CA LEU A 196 17.55 8.20 -2.28
C LEU A 196 16.92 7.37 -1.14
N GLU A 197 16.05 6.41 -1.44
CA GLU A 197 15.38 5.59 -0.43
C GLU A 197 16.35 4.74 0.38
N THR A 198 17.41 4.21 -0.24
CA THR A 198 18.46 3.47 0.47
C THR A 198 19.11 4.35 1.55
N TYR A 199 19.46 5.59 1.22
CA TYR A 199 20.03 6.54 2.18
C TYR A 199 19.02 7.04 3.22
N LEU A 200 17.73 7.05 2.90
CA LEU A 200 16.66 7.31 3.85
C LEU A 200 16.37 6.13 4.78
N GLY A 201 16.93 4.96 4.50
CA GLY A 201 16.87 3.76 5.34
C GLY A 201 15.91 2.68 4.86
N ALA A 202 15.49 2.74 3.58
CA ALA A 202 14.65 1.74 2.95
C ALA A 202 15.24 1.36 1.58
N GLU A 203 15.94 0.25 1.50
CA GLU A 203 16.31 -0.34 0.20
C GLU A 203 15.04 -0.63 -0.61
N VAL A 204 15.08 -0.49 -1.94
CA VAL A 204 13.97 -0.77 -2.83
C VAL A 204 14.30 -1.92 -3.80
N PHE A 205 13.25 -2.63 -4.22
CA PHE A 205 13.32 -3.69 -5.19
C PHE A 205 12.91 -3.14 -6.57
N LEU A 206 13.78 -3.29 -7.56
CA LEU A 206 13.55 -2.86 -8.94
C LEU A 206 13.15 -4.06 -9.80
N GLU A 207 12.00 -4.62 -9.52
CA GLU A 207 11.49 -5.80 -10.21
C GLU A 207 10.92 -5.43 -11.58
N PRO A 208 11.20 -6.21 -12.65
CA PRO A 208 10.60 -5.98 -13.95
C PRO A 208 9.07 -6.04 -13.93
N ILE A 209 8.41 -5.16 -14.65
CA ILE A 209 6.94 -5.14 -14.78
C ILE A 209 6.38 -6.50 -15.21
N SER A 210 7.08 -7.21 -16.10
CA SER A 210 6.67 -8.54 -16.57
C SER A 210 6.57 -9.59 -15.44
N GLU A 211 7.38 -9.48 -14.39
CA GLU A 211 7.31 -10.38 -13.24
C GLU A 211 6.08 -10.05 -12.37
N TRP A 212 5.76 -8.78 -12.20
CA TRP A 212 4.53 -8.35 -11.54
C TRP A 212 3.29 -8.87 -12.25
N GLU A 213 3.23 -8.75 -13.57
CA GLU A 213 2.09 -9.29 -14.33
C GLU A 213 1.94 -10.81 -14.20
N LYS A 214 3.06 -11.53 -14.07
CA LYS A 214 3.03 -13.00 -13.83
C LYS A 214 2.39 -13.32 -12.47
N ILE A 215 2.80 -12.65 -11.39
CA ILE A 215 2.22 -12.91 -10.06
C ILE A 215 0.75 -12.51 -9.97
N ILE A 216 0.34 -11.41 -10.62
CA ILE A 216 -1.06 -11.00 -10.71
C ILE A 216 -1.89 -12.11 -11.38
N LYS A 217 -1.46 -12.59 -12.54
CA LYS A 217 -2.14 -13.66 -13.30
C LYS A 217 -2.17 -14.97 -12.51
N ALA A 218 -1.05 -15.34 -11.87
CA ALA A 218 -0.95 -16.54 -11.04
C ALA A 218 -1.92 -16.50 -9.83
N GLY A 219 -2.13 -15.33 -9.22
CA GLY A 219 -3.11 -15.09 -8.16
C GLY A 219 -4.57 -15.09 -8.63
N GLY A 220 -4.80 -15.22 -9.94
CA GLY A 220 -6.14 -15.20 -10.56
C GLY A 220 -6.66 -13.78 -10.84
N GLY A 221 -5.80 -12.78 -10.76
CA GLY A 221 -6.14 -11.39 -11.07
C GLY A 221 -6.15 -11.14 -12.59
N LYS A 222 -7.13 -10.36 -13.03
CA LYS A 222 -7.22 -9.84 -14.40
C LYS A 222 -6.92 -8.34 -14.39
N ILE A 223 -5.83 -7.95 -15.06
CA ILE A 223 -5.50 -6.54 -15.27
C ILE A 223 -6.56 -5.95 -16.21
N VAL A 224 -7.30 -4.94 -15.74
CA VAL A 224 -8.40 -4.31 -16.49
C VAL A 224 -8.06 -2.89 -16.94
N LYS A 225 -7.10 -2.24 -16.30
CA LYS A 225 -6.57 -0.93 -16.69
C LYS A 225 -5.15 -0.75 -16.16
N GLN A 226 -4.34 0.00 -16.91
CA GLN A 226 -3.00 0.43 -16.55
C GLN A 226 -2.87 1.92 -16.84
N GLN A 227 -2.03 2.61 -16.07
CA GLN A 227 -1.71 4.02 -16.28
C GLN A 227 -0.25 4.27 -15.90
N LEU A 228 0.54 4.67 -16.86
CA LEU A 228 1.95 4.99 -16.68
C LEU A 228 2.10 6.34 -15.99
N GLY A 229 2.90 6.40 -14.92
CA GLY A 229 3.36 7.62 -14.27
C GLY A 229 4.85 7.88 -14.52
N GLU A 230 5.41 8.89 -13.87
CA GLU A 230 6.84 9.24 -14.02
C GLU A 230 7.78 8.26 -13.30
N LEU A 231 7.30 7.56 -12.30
CA LEU A 231 8.06 6.57 -11.52
C LEU A 231 7.29 5.27 -11.36
N PHE A 232 6.02 5.37 -11.01
CA PHE A 232 5.15 4.24 -10.78
C PHE A 232 4.21 4.01 -11.96
N GLU A 233 3.86 2.76 -12.19
CA GLU A 233 2.78 2.37 -13.08
C GLU A 233 1.61 1.87 -12.25
N LEU A 234 0.43 2.46 -12.47
CA LEU A 234 -0.77 2.20 -11.70
C LEU A 234 -1.60 1.11 -12.38
N TYR A 235 -1.98 0.11 -11.62
CA TYR A 235 -2.75 -1.06 -12.09
C TYR A 235 -4.12 -1.12 -11.44
N LYS A 236 -5.14 -1.44 -12.24
CA LYS A 236 -6.44 -1.89 -11.77
C LYS A 236 -6.60 -3.36 -12.10
N VAL A 237 -6.79 -4.17 -11.06
CA VAL A 237 -6.95 -5.61 -11.15
C VAL A 237 -8.33 -6.02 -10.64
N ARG A 238 -8.94 -7.04 -11.25
CA ARG A 238 -10.18 -7.67 -10.79
C ARG A 238 -9.92 -9.15 -10.50
N PHE A 239 -10.44 -9.62 -9.38
CA PHE A 239 -10.40 -11.02 -8.97
C PHE A 239 -11.76 -11.69 -9.16
#